data_9b4170f0061981b4f1f72b087086ae2c
#
_entry.id   9b4170f0061981b4f1f72b087086ae2c
#
_cell.length_a   1.000
_cell.length_b   1.000
_cell.length_c   1.000
_cell.angle_alpha   90.00
_cell.angle_beta   90.00
_cell.angle_gamma   90.00
#
_symmetry.space_group_name_H-M   'P 1'
#
loop_
_entity.id
_entity.type
_entity.pdbx_description
1 polymer ?
#
loop_
_entity_poly.entity_id
_entity_poly.type
_entity_poly.pdbx_seq_one_letter_code
_entity_poly.pdbx_strand_id
1 'polypeptide(L)'
;MRFTFAEAMTDPNFYAPLAQAAEKAGYAGFTIPDSLAYPEESDAAYPYTPDGNREFLDGKAFIETFIEAAALGAVTSTIRFTPFVLKLPVRPPALVAKQASSVAYLTNNRLALGVGTSPWPEDYEFMGVDFARRGKRMDECMDIFRGLTSGEYFEFHGEFYDIPRIKMTPAPTEPIPLLV
;
A
#
# COMPACT_ATOMS: atom_id res chain seq x y z
N MET A 1 2.43 7.32 24.04
CA MET A 1 2.95 7.71 22.72
C MET A 1 3.22 6.42 21.95
N ARG A 2 2.90 6.35 20.65
CA ARG A 2 3.17 5.18 19.82
C ARG A 2 4.18 5.56 18.76
N PHE A 3 5.18 4.70 18.53
CA PHE A 3 6.21 4.91 17.52
C PHE A 3 6.07 3.87 16.41
N THR A 4 6.35 4.28 15.17
CA THR A 4 6.42 3.41 14.02
C THR A 4 7.86 3.37 13.51
N PHE A 5 8.39 2.19 13.25
CA PHE A 5 9.67 2.03 12.60
C PHE A 5 9.49 2.30 11.10
N ALA A 6 10.22 3.27 10.58
CA ALA A 6 10.22 3.58 9.16
C ALA A 6 11.29 2.73 8.47
N GLU A 7 10.87 1.66 7.81
CA GLU A 7 11.74 0.91 6.92
C GLU A 7 12.09 1.79 5.71
N ALA A 8 13.33 1.78 5.30
CA ALA A 8 13.88 2.65 4.28
C ALA A 8 14.76 1.89 3.26
N MET A 9 14.16 0.97 2.50
CA MET A 9 14.83 0.27 1.39
C MET A 9 16.07 -0.54 1.83
N THR A 10 15.99 -1.15 2.99
CA THR A 10 16.99 -2.10 3.47
C THR A 10 17.00 -3.36 2.59
N ASP A 11 18.08 -4.13 2.60
CA ASP A 11 18.12 -5.43 1.94
C ASP A 11 16.98 -6.34 2.48
N PRO A 12 16.14 -6.92 1.61
CA PRO A 12 15.00 -7.76 2.03
C PRO A 12 15.35 -8.92 2.96
N ASN A 13 16.58 -9.42 2.91
CA ASN A 13 17.05 -10.44 3.85
C ASN A 13 16.98 -10.00 5.32
N PHE A 14 16.95 -8.70 5.58
CA PHE A 14 16.85 -8.14 6.93
C PHE A 14 15.42 -7.76 7.35
N TYR A 15 14.43 -7.80 6.48
CA TYR A 15 13.06 -7.34 6.79
C TYR A 15 12.45 -8.13 7.96
N ALA A 16 12.49 -9.46 7.92
CA ALA A 16 11.96 -10.27 9.02
C ALA A 16 12.67 -10.03 10.37
N PRO A 17 14.01 -10.09 10.46
CA PRO A 17 14.69 -9.78 11.71
C PRO A 17 14.51 -8.32 12.17
N LEU A 18 14.37 -7.34 11.26
CA LEU A 18 14.06 -5.96 11.61
C LEU A 18 12.66 -5.80 12.18
N ALA A 19 11.65 -6.40 11.56
CA ALA A 19 10.27 -6.35 12.06
C ALA A 19 10.16 -6.99 13.45
N GLN A 20 10.81 -8.13 13.67
CA GLN A 20 10.88 -8.79 14.98
C GLN A 20 11.64 -7.94 16.03
N ALA A 21 12.74 -7.30 15.64
CA ALA A 21 13.49 -6.43 16.53
C ALA A 21 12.69 -5.16 16.89
N ALA A 22 12.00 -4.55 15.92
CA ALA A 22 11.11 -3.42 16.14
C ALA A 22 9.96 -3.78 17.09
N GLU A 23 9.31 -4.92 16.87
CA GLU A 23 8.27 -5.44 17.78
C GLU A 23 8.79 -5.63 19.20
N LYS A 24 9.93 -6.30 19.35
CA LYS A 24 10.58 -6.53 20.64
C LYS A 24 10.97 -5.23 21.34
N ALA A 25 11.36 -4.20 20.57
CA ALA A 25 11.68 -2.87 21.09
C ALA A 25 10.44 -2.03 21.45
N GLY A 26 9.22 -2.54 21.21
CA GLY A 26 7.96 -1.90 21.57
C GLY A 26 7.44 -0.89 20.54
N TYR A 27 7.92 -0.95 19.29
CA TYR A 27 7.29 -0.19 18.19
C TYR A 27 5.88 -0.69 17.93
N ALA A 28 4.96 0.24 17.73
CA ALA A 28 3.56 -0.06 17.45
C ALA A 28 3.30 -0.36 15.97
N GLY A 29 4.18 0.11 15.08
CA GLY A 29 4.04 -0.05 13.65
C GLY A 29 5.38 -0.20 12.93
N PHE A 30 5.29 -0.72 11.70
CA PHE A 30 6.39 -0.88 10.75
C PHE A 30 5.90 -0.40 9.38
N THR A 31 6.60 0.54 8.75
CA THR A 31 6.24 1.00 7.42
C THR A 31 6.88 0.12 6.36
N ILE A 32 6.18 -0.03 5.24
CA ILE A 32 6.63 -0.76 4.06
C ILE A 32 6.66 0.23 2.90
N PRO A 33 7.82 0.46 2.26
CA PRO A 33 7.89 1.30 1.08
C PRO A 33 7.19 0.64 -0.10
N ASP A 34 6.62 1.44 -1.01
CA ASP A 34 5.94 0.95 -2.20
C ASP A 34 6.53 1.54 -3.47
N SER A 35 7.02 0.69 -4.34
CA SER A 35 7.38 1.02 -5.71
C SER A 35 7.10 -0.16 -6.64
N LEU A 36 6.57 0.12 -7.83
CA LEU A 36 6.22 -0.93 -8.79
C LEU A 36 7.36 -1.21 -9.76
N ALA A 37 8.06 -0.16 -10.18
CA ALA A 37 9.18 -0.25 -11.11
C ALA A 37 10.07 0.99 -10.99
N TYR A 38 11.29 0.89 -11.51
CA TYR A 38 12.19 2.01 -11.73
C TYR A 38 12.35 2.21 -13.24
N PRO A 39 11.96 3.35 -13.82
CA PRO A 39 12.09 3.60 -15.24
C PRO A 39 13.55 3.92 -15.61
N GLU A 40 14.01 3.46 -16.76
CA GLU A 40 15.35 3.76 -17.29
C GLU A 40 15.51 5.26 -17.55
N GLU A 41 14.47 5.89 -18.14
CA GLU A 41 14.45 7.33 -18.42
C GLU A 41 13.23 7.96 -17.78
N SER A 42 13.38 9.19 -17.27
CA SER A 42 12.27 9.98 -16.72
C SER A 42 12.64 11.46 -16.59
N ASP A 43 11.74 12.31 -17.00
CA ASP A 43 11.83 13.76 -16.81
C ASP A 43 11.27 14.22 -15.43
N ALA A 44 10.69 13.30 -14.67
CA ALA A 44 10.07 13.64 -13.39
C ALA A 44 11.14 13.81 -12.29
N ALA A 45 11.22 15.01 -11.74
CA ALA A 45 12.10 15.29 -10.61
C ALA A 45 11.57 14.64 -9.30
N TYR A 46 12.49 14.13 -8.49
CA TYR A 46 12.15 13.61 -7.17
C TYR A 46 11.88 14.77 -6.19
N PRO A 47 10.67 14.88 -5.62
CA PRO A 47 10.28 16.07 -4.87
C PRO A 47 11.00 16.23 -3.53
N TYR A 48 11.71 15.21 -3.04
CA TYR A 48 12.33 15.19 -1.73
C TYR A 48 13.86 15.30 -1.76
N THR A 49 14.48 15.45 -2.96
CA THR A 49 15.90 15.78 -3.10
C THR A 49 16.06 17.18 -3.65
N PRO A 50 17.09 17.96 -3.22
CA PRO A 50 17.26 19.35 -3.67
C PRO A 50 17.49 19.51 -5.18
N ASP A 51 18.10 18.49 -5.79
CA ASP A 51 18.42 18.44 -7.23
C ASP A 51 17.40 17.66 -8.07
N GLY A 52 16.37 17.09 -7.43
CA GLY A 52 15.38 16.25 -8.09
C GLY A 52 15.90 14.83 -8.45
N ASN A 53 17.13 14.49 -8.05
CA ASN A 53 17.74 13.22 -8.39
C ASN A 53 17.07 12.07 -7.64
N ARG A 54 16.83 10.95 -8.33
CA ARG A 54 16.24 9.72 -7.81
C ARG A 54 17.07 8.45 -8.07
N GLU A 55 18.28 8.58 -8.59
CA GLU A 55 19.16 7.44 -8.90
C GLU A 55 19.41 6.53 -7.70
N PHE A 56 19.32 7.05 -6.48
CA PHE A 56 19.45 6.25 -5.26
C PHE A 56 18.37 5.16 -5.12
N LEU A 57 17.29 5.23 -5.91
CA LEU A 57 16.23 4.21 -5.97
C LEU A 57 16.56 3.08 -6.95
N ASP A 58 17.52 3.30 -7.87
CA ASP A 58 17.91 2.27 -8.85
C ASP A 58 18.48 1.04 -8.14
N GLY A 59 18.03 -0.12 -8.58
CA GLY A 59 18.44 -1.40 -8.00
C GLY A 59 17.93 -1.68 -6.57
N LYS A 60 17.11 -0.79 -5.98
CA LYS A 60 16.49 -1.08 -4.68
C LYS A 60 15.39 -2.12 -4.83
N ALA A 61 15.43 -3.11 -3.96
CA ALA A 61 14.43 -4.17 -3.94
C ALA A 61 13.18 -3.71 -3.18
N PHE A 62 12.16 -3.28 -3.92
CA PHE A 62 10.83 -3.04 -3.37
C PHE A 62 10.01 -4.32 -3.50
N ILE A 63 9.79 -5.00 -2.38
CA ILE A 63 8.89 -6.15 -2.35
C ILE A 63 7.45 -5.65 -2.44
N GLU A 64 6.58 -6.38 -3.15
CA GLU A 64 5.17 -6.00 -3.25
C GLU A 64 4.56 -5.92 -1.85
N THR A 65 3.92 -4.79 -1.57
CA THR A 65 3.53 -4.36 -0.23
C THR A 65 2.67 -5.36 0.54
N PHE A 66 1.69 -6.00 -0.12
CA PHE A 66 0.79 -6.95 0.56
C PHE A 66 1.47 -8.29 0.79
N ILE A 67 2.36 -8.70 -0.13
CA ILE A 67 3.18 -9.91 0.03
C ILE A 67 4.13 -9.72 1.22
N GLU A 68 4.81 -8.57 1.30
CA GLU A 68 5.71 -8.26 2.40
C GLU A 68 4.95 -8.19 3.74
N ALA A 69 3.83 -7.47 3.80
CA ALA A 69 3.01 -7.38 5.01
C ALA A 69 2.52 -8.75 5.49
N ALA A 70 2.14 -9.65 4.57
CA ALA A 70 1.75 -11.01 4.92
C ALA A 70 2.93 -11.84 5.47
N ALA A 71 4.09 -11.75 4.82
CA ALA A 71 5.30 -12.46 5.24
C ALA A 71 5.79 -12.00 6.62
N LEU A 72 5.86 -10.69 6.83
CA LEU A 72 6.26 -10.11 8.13
C LEU A 72 5.21 -10.37 9.21
N GLY A 73 3.93 -10.38 8.83
CA GLY A 73 2.84 -10.72 9.71
C GLY A 73 2.88 -12.15 10.24
N ALA A 74 3.44 -13.08 9.46
CA ALA A 74 3.59 -14.48 9.87
C ALA A 74 4.70 -14.71 10.92
N VAL A 75 5.67 -13.79 11.02
CA VAL A 75 6.82 -13.88 11.95
C VAL A 75 6.78 -12.88 13.11
N THR A 76 5.69 -12.12 13.21
CA THR A 76 5.42 -11.14 14.29
C THR A 76 4.02 -11.36 14.89
N SER A 77 3.72 -10.72 16.01
CA SER A 77 2.47 -10.96 16.75
C SER A 77 1.63 -9.72 17.03
N THR A 78 2.23 -8.55 17.14
CA THR A 78 1.57 -7.34 17.64
C THR A 78 1.79 -6.11 16.77
N ILE A 79 2.95 -6.01 16.10
CA ILE A 79 3.31 -4.84 15.28
C ILE A 79 2.38 -4.71 14.07
N ARG A 80 1.94 -3.49 13.76
CA ARG A 80 1.06 -3.17 12.63
C ARG A 80 1.90 -2.78 11.42
N PHE A 81 1.50 -3.24 10.24
CA PHE A 81 2.13 -2.90 8.97
C PHE A 81 1.37 -1.79 8.25
N THR A 82 2.11 -0.85 7.66
CA THR A 82 1.54 0.29 6.96
C THR A 82 2.35 0.59 5.71
N PRO A 83 1.79 0.42 4.50
CA PRO A 83 2.42 0.98 3.30
C PRO A 83 2.67 2.48 3.46
N PHE A 84 3.84 2.94 3.04
CA PHE A 84 4.16 4.36 3.16
C PHE A 84 4.85 4.87 1.87
N VAL A 85 4.02 5.17 0.90
CA VAL A 85 2.57 4.97 0.77
C VAL A 85 2.26 4.10 -0.44
N LEU A 86 1.13 3.34 -0.37
CA LEU A 86 0.62 2.59 -1.51
C LEU A 86 0.11 3.56 -2.58
N LYS A 87 0.58 3.40 -3.81
CA LYS A 87 0.10 4.17 -4.98
C LYS A 87 -1.26 3.63 -5.41
N LEU A 88 -2.33 4.04 -4.71
CA LEU A 88 -3.64 3.43 -4.85
C LEU A 88 -4.27 3.60 -6.24
N PRO A 89 -4.25 4.81 -6.89
CA PRO A 89 -4.96 5.01 -8.16
C PRO A 89 -4.39 4.24 -9.35
N VAL A 90 -3.16 3.72 -9.25
CA VAL A 90 -2.55 2.94 -10.35
C VAL A 90 -2.92 1.46 -10.28
N ARG A 91 -3.62 1.02 -9.23
CA ARG A 91 -4.01 -0.36 -8.99
C ARG A 91 -5.52 -0.55 -9.16
N PRO A 92 -5.99 -1.73 -9.60
CA PRO A 92 -7.41 -2.07 -9.56
C PRO A 92 -7.92 -2.07 -8.10
N PRO A 93 -8.86 -1.19 -7.70
CA PRO A 93 -9.25 -1.02 -6.30
C PRO A 93 -9.88 -2.27 -5.69
N ALA A 94 -10.59 -3.07 -6.47
CA ALA A 94 -11.15 -4.34 -6.02
C ALA A 94 -10.06 -5.37 -5.67
N LEU A 95 -8.97 -5.39 -6.45
CA LEU A 95 -7.82 -6.26 -6.14
C LEU A 95 -7.12 -5.79 -4.86
N VAL A 96 -6.91 -4.48 -4.70
CA VAL A 96 -6.34 -3.89 -3.47
C VAL A 96 -7.19 -4.24 -2.26
N ALA A 97 -8.51 -4.10 -2.36
CA ALA A 97 -9.44 -4.47 -1.29
C ALA A 97 -9.31 -5.96 -0.91
N LYS A 98 -9.18 -6.84 -1.92
CA LYS A 98 -8.99 -8.28 -1.70
C LYS A 98 -7.65 -8.59 -1.02
N GLN A 99 -6.56 -7.99 -1.49
CA GLN A 99 -5.22 -8.18 -0.91
C GLN A 99 -5.19 -7.68 0.54
N ALA A 100 -5.68 -6.47 0.78
CA ALA A 100 -5.74 -5.89 2.13
C ALA A 100 -6.60 -6.70 3.09
N SER A 101 -7.78 -7.17 2.65
CA SER A 101 -8.65 -8.04 3.45
C SER A 101 -7.96 -9.36 3.80
N SER A 102 -7.22 -9.94 2.86
CA SER A 102 -6.47 -11.17 3.09
C SER A 102 -5.35 -10.96 4.12
N VAL A 103 -4.57 -9.88 3.98
CA VAL A 103 -3.52 -9.53 4.96
C VAL A 103 -4.12 -9.26 6.33
N ALA A 104 -5.19 -8.45 6.40
CA ALA A 104 -5.85 -8.15 7.67
C ALA A 104 -6.36 -9.42 8.36
N TYR A 105 -6.97 -10.33 7.61
CA TYR A 105 -7.43 -11.62 8.13
C TYR A 105 -6.28 -12.49 8.66
N LEU A 106 -5.21 -12.64 7.87
CA LEU A 106 -4.04 -13.46 8.23
C LEU A 106 -3.25 -12.87 9.40
N THR A 107 -3.25 -11.58 9.56
CA THR A 107 -2.47 -10.87 10.60
C THR A 107 -3.29 -10.43 11.80
N ASN A 108 -4.55 -10.85 11.90
CA ASN A 108 -5.47 -10.42 12.97
C ASN A 108 -5.59 -8.89 13.04
N ASN A 109 -5.98 -8.26 11.91
CA ASN A 109 -6.20 -6.81 11.73
C ASN A 109 -4.97 -5.92 11.98
N ARG A 110 -3.76 -6.44 11.76
CA ARG A 110 -2.51 -5.67 11.91
C ARG A 110 -2.08 -4.94 10.63
N LEU A 111 -3.03 -4.56 9.78
CA LEU A 111 -2.81 -3.72 8.60
C LEU A 111 -3.44 -2.35 8.81
N ALA A 112 -2.75 -1.29 8.42
CA ALA A 112 -3.31 0.02 8.09
C ALA A 112 -2.85 0.37 6.67
N LEU A 113 -3.67 1.03 5.88
CA LEU A 113 -3.36 1.34 4.49
C LEU A 113 -3.01 2.83 4.35
N GLY A 114 -1.71 3.13 4.33
CA GLY A 114 -1.23 4.45 3.93
C GLY A 114 -1.25 4.56 2.41
N VAL A 115 -1.94 5.55 1.87
CA VAL A 115 -2.21 5.68 0.43
C VAL A 115 -1.83 7.04 -0.12
N GLY A 116 -1.41 7.08 -1.37
CA GLY A 116 -1.08 8.30 -2.09
C GLY A 116 -1.33 8.18 -3.59
N THR A 117 -1.25 9.33 -4.28
CA THR A 117 -1.51 9.39 -5.72
C THR A 117 -0.29 9.10 -6.58
N SER A 118 0.89 8.97 -6.04
CA SER A 118 2.19 9.03 -6.72
C SER A 118 2.48 10.34 -7.44
N PRO A 119 3.69 10.89 -7.35
CA PRO A 119 4.13 12.00 -8.20
C PRO A 119 4.61 11.55 -9.59
N TRP A 120 4.74 10.24 -9.84
CA TRP A 120 5.39 9.68 -11.02
C TRP A 120 4.39 9.41 -12.15
N PRO A 121 4.45 10.14 -13.29
CA PRO A 121 3.63 9.81 -14.48
C PRO A 121 3.88 8.42 -15.00
N GLU A 122 5.11 7.92 -14.91
CA GLU A 122 5.52 6.61 -15.41
C GLU A 122 4.80 5.46 -14.70
N ASP A 123 4.48 5.60 -13.41
CA ASP A 123 3.67 4.59 -12.69
C ASP A 123 2.30 4.40 -13.34
N TYR A 124 1.72 5.50 -13.85
CA TYR A 124 0.42 5.49 -14.51
C TYR A 124 0.51 4.96 -15.93
N GLU A 125 1.53 5.41 -16.66
CA GLU A 125 1.76 5.00 -18.05
C GLU A 125 1.89 3.48 -18.18
N PHE A 126 2.82 2.87 -17.42
CA PHE A 126 3.02 1.44 -17.53
C PHE A 126 1.87 0.61 -16.96
N MET A 127 1.06 1.16 -16.05
CA MET A 127 -0.16 0.53 -15.55
C MET A 127 -1.39 0.80 -16.43
N GLY A 128 -1.24 1.58 -17.53
CA GLY A 128 -2.33 1.91 -18.45
C GLY A 128 -3.41 2.80 -17.83
N VAL A 129 -3.03 3.69 -16.91
CA VAL A 129 -3.95 4.57 -16.16
C VAL A 129 -3.65 6.03 -16.49
N ASP A 130 -4.68 6.86 -16.68
CA ASP A 130 -4.51 8.30 -16.91
C ASP A 130 -3.98 9.02 -15.65
N PHE A 131 -2.84 9.70 -15.80
CA PHE A 131 -2.21 10.49 -14.75
C PHE A 131 -2.98 11.77 -14.40
N ALA A 132 -3.58 12.42 -15.40
CA ALA A 132 -4.18 13.75 -15.23
C ALA A 132 -5.35 13.76 -14.23
N ARG A 133 -6.07 12.67 -14.10
CA ARG A 133 -7.27 12.55 -13.27
C ARG A 133 -7.06 11.71 -12.00
N ARG A 134 -5.80 11.49 -11.62
CA ARG A 134 -5.43 10.62 -10.50
C ARG A 134 -6.10 10.95 -9.16
N GLY A 135 -6.35 12.24 -8.87
CA GLY A 135 -7.03 12.66 -7.64
C GLY A 135 -8.46 12.14 -7.57
N LYS A 136 -9.28 12.39 -8.62
CA LYS A 136 -10.66 11.89 -8.67
C LYS A 136 -10.72 10.36 -8.67
N ARG A 137 -9.79 9.70 -9.37
CA ARG A 137 -9.65 8.25 -9.34
C ARG A 137 -9.32 7.73 -7.93
N MET A 138 -8.50 8.45 -7.18
CA MET A 138 -8.16 8.15 -5.79
C MET A 138 -9.40 8.15 -4.90
N ASP A 139 -10.30 9.15 -5.07
CA ASP A 139 -11.54 9.24 -4.30
C ASP A 139 -12.41 7.99 -4.52
N GLU A 140 -12.64 7.61 -5.79
CA GLU A 140 -13.39 6.39 -6.11
C GLU A 140 -12.70 5.12 -5.58
N CYS A 141 -11.38 5.03 -5.69
CA CYS A 141 -10.62 3.90 -5.16
C CYS A 141 -10.80 3.76 -3.63
N MET A 142 -10.80 4.86 -2.89
CA MET A 142 -11.00 4.85 -1.43
C MET A 142 -12.43 4.42 -1.06
N ASP A 143 -13.44 4.87 -1.80
CA ASP A 143 -14.84 4.49 -1.56
C ASP A 143 -15.07 3.01 -1.88
N ILE A 144 -14.54 2.52 -3.01
CA ILE A 144 -14.59 1.10 -3.38
C ILE A 144 -13.87 0.24 -2.34
N PHE A 145 -12.69 0.68 -1.90
CA PHE A 145 -11.94 -0.02 -0.87
C PHE A 145 -12.75 -0.17 0.43
N ARG A 146 -13.32 0.92 0.94
CA ARG A 146 -14.15 0.90 2.16
C ARG A 146 -15.37 0.00 2.00
N GLY A 147 -16.06 0.09 0.87
CA GLY A 147 -17.24 -0.71 0.59
C GLY A 147 -16.93 -2.20 0.52
N LEU A 148 -15.92 -2.60 -0.26
CA LEU A 148 -15.55 -4.01 -0.44
C LEU A 148 -14.95 -4.65 0.80
N THR A 149 -14.27 -3.87 1.67
CA THR A 149 -13.68 -4.38 2.91
C THR A 149 -14.67 -4.41 4.09
N SER A 150 -15.90 -3.91 3.90
CA SER A 150 -16.93 -3.88 4.96
C SER A 150 -17.43 -5.27 5.39
N GLY A 151 -17.27 -6.29 4.53
CA GLY A 151 -17.86 -7.61 4.74
C GLY A 151 -19.33 -7.72 4.34
N GLU A 152 -19.93 -6.66 3.80
CA GLU A 152 -21.31 -6.62 3.33
C GLU A 152 -21.38 -6.66 1.80
N TYR A 153 -22.60 -6.82 1.24
CA TYR A 153 -22.81 -6.63 -0.19
C TYR A 153 -22.64 -5.16 -0.55
N PHE A 154 -21.80 -4.90 -1.53
CA PHE A 154 -21.46 -3.56 -2.00
C PHE A 154 -21.54 -3.49 -3.52
N GLU A 155 -21.99 -2.35 -4.02
CA GLU A 155 -21.96 -1.97 -5.44
C GLU A 155 -21.47 -0.53 -5.58
N PHE A 156 -20.86 -0.20 -6.70
CA PHE A 156 -20.35 1.15 -6.94
C PHE A 156 -20.47 1.51 -8.44
N HIS A 157 -21.00 2.68 -8.73
CA HIS A 157 -21.16 3.23 -10.07
C HIS A 157 -20.52 4.62 -10.10
N GLY A 158 -19.28 4.71 -10.58
CA GLY A 158 -18.48 5.93 -10.64
C GLY A 158 -18.12 6.33 -12.07
N GLU A 159 -17.22 7.27 -12.16
CA GLU A 159 -16.70 7.75 -13.44
C GLU A 159 -15.61 6.81 -14.00
N PHE A 160 -14.80 6.21 -13.12
CA PHE A 160 -13.68 5.35 -13.48
C PHE A 160 -13.96 3.87 -13.26
N TYR A 161 -14.86 3.55 -12.37
CA TYR A 161 -15.12 2.17 -11.97
C TYR A 161 -16.61 1.88 -11.90
N ASP A 162 -16.94 0.66 -12.32
CA ASP A 162 -18.28 0.09 -12.19
C ASP A 162 -18.15 -1.28 -11.51
N ILE A 163 -18.63 -1.39 -10.28
CA ILE A 163 -18.54 -2.62 -9.47
C ILE A 163 -19.95 -3.16 -9.28
N PRO A 164 -20.25 -4.34 -9.81
CA PRO A 164 -21.55 -4.96 -9.60
C PRO A 164 -21.74 -5.33 -8.13
N ARG A 165 -22.98 -5.54 -7.72
CA ARG A 165 -23.30 -5.90 -6.34
C ARG A 165 -22.65 -7.23 -5.93
N ILE A 166 -21.54 -7.14 -5.20
CA ILE A 166 -20.72 -8.28 -4.78
C ILE A 166 -20.41 -8.22 -3.30
N LYS A 167 -20.01 -9.35 -2.73
CA LYS A 167 -19.50 -9.46 -1.36
C LYS A 167 -18.12 -10.09 -1.39
N MET A 168 -17.18 -9.51 -0.66
CA MET A 168 -15.79 -9.99 -0.60
C MET A 168 -15.57 -10.83 0.68
N THR A 169 -14.93 -11.99 0.50
CA THR A 169 -14.52 -12.86 1.61
C THR A 169 -13.08 -13.36 1.39
N PRO A 170 -12.26 -13.49 2.48
CA PRO A 170 -12.55 -13.06 3.83
C PRO A 170 -12.69 -11.54 3.92
N ALA A 171 -13.44 -11.06 4.90
CA ALA A 171 -13.45 -9.65 5.28
C ALA A 171 -12.66 -9.47 6.58
N PRO A 172 -12.04 -8.30 6.80
CA PRO A 172 -11.43 -7.98 8.08
C PRO A 172 -12.52 -7.92 9.18
N THR A 173 -12.17 -8.27 10.41
CA THR A 173 -13.11 -8.20 11.55
C THR A 173 -13.23 -6.80 12.15
N GLU A 174 -12.31 -5.90 11.77
CA GLU A 174 -12.31 -4.48 12.11
C GLU A 174 -12.02 -3.67 10.83
N PRO A 175 -12.53 -2.45 10.70
CA PRO A 175 -12.21 -1.59 9.57
C PRO A 175 -10.70 -1.38 9.41
N ILE A 176 -10.16 -1.56 8.20
CA ILE A 176 -8.77 -1.25 7.90
C ILE A 176 -8.61 0.28 7.87
N PRO A 177 -7.76 0.87 8.74
CA PRO A 177 -7.53 2.31 8.71
C PRO A 177 -6.94 2.76 7.36
N LEU A 178 -7.52 3.80 6.75
CA LEU A 178 -6.96 4.52 5.60
C LEU A 178 -6.26 5.78 6.10
N LEU A 179 -5.00 5.95 5.73
CA LEU A 179 -4.15 7.09 6.05
C LEU A 179 -3.74 7.77 4.73
N VAL A 180 -3.94 9.09 4.62
CA VAL A 180 -3.64 9.91 3.43
C VAL A 180 -2.61 10.96 3.78
#